data_e6b04a5252128fb994289cc64b7208ff
#
_entry.id   e6b04a5252128fb994289cc64b7208ff
#
_cell.length_a   1.000
_cell.length_b   1.000
_cell.length_c   1.000
_cell.angle_alpha   90.00
_cell.angle_beta   90.00
_cell.angle_gamma   90.00
#
_symmetry.space_group_name_H-M   'P 1'
#
loop_
_entity.id
_entity.type
_entity.pdbx_description
1 polymer ?
#
loop_
_entity_poly.entity_id
_entity_poly.type
_entity_poly.pdbx_seq_one_letter_code
_entity_poly.pdbx_strand_id
1 'polypeptide(L)'
;AVDMYNAVSGEAKLTTTKKPTLSSCVYYRQERNYAPLVGDFAKMQYPLRPHLVAKSIKSQMGRPQAEGLAPDIPDKTPAEISAQILKHLLKEASKVYRCNITDAVITVPANFDSAMCKATKDAAEMAGIKVKNGDGSERPVLLSEPNAVIYDLINQIHNGEIPDRILDLREKKRVLVFDLGGGTLDITIHEIRRRQENSSVLKVDEIATNRYTLLGGDDFQKQCMQDI
;
A
#
# COMPACT_ATOMS: atom_id res chain seq x y z
N ALA A 1 0.71 -0.32 -6.24
CA ALA A 1 -0.28 -1.22 -6.83
C ALA A 1 -1.28 -1.62 -5.75
N VAL A 2 -2.55 -1.62 -6.06
CA VAL A 2 -3.58 -2.05 -5.10
C VAL A 2 -4.39 -3.15 -5.77
N ASP A 3 -4.31 -4.33 -5.21
CA ASP A 3 -5.15 -5.46 -5.57
C ASP A 3 -6.39 -5.46 -4.68
N MET A 4 -7.56 -5.56 -5.30
CA MET A 4 -8.79 -5.80 -4.57
C MET A 4 -9.05 -7.31 -4.53
N TYR A 5 -8.92 -7.87 -3.35
CA TYR A 5 -9.18 -9.28 -3.11
C TYR A 5 -10.66 -9.51 -2.83
N ASN A 6 -11.27 -10.45 -3.53
CA ASN A 6 -12.64 -10.87 -3.25
C ASN A 6 -12.63 -11.90 -2.10
N ALA A 7 -13.00 -11.49 -0.91
CA ALA A 7 -13.06 -12.35 0.27
C ALA A 7 -13.97 -13.58 0.12
N VAL A 8 -14.91 -13.57 -0.81
CA VAL A 8 -15.87 -14.68 -1.05
C VAL A 8 -15.32 -15.69 -2.06
N SER A 9 -14.65 -15.23 -3.12
CA SER A 9 -14.13 -16.09 -4.20
C SER A 9 -12.62 -16.28 -4.16
N GLY A 10 -11.89 -15.55 -3.33
CA GLY A 10 -10.44 -15.61 -3.28
C GLY A 10 -9.75 -15.06 -4.53
N GLU A 11 -10.48 -14.35 -5.39
CA GLU A 11 -9.94 -13.83 -6.64
C GLU A 11 -9.67 -12.32 -6.55
N ALA A 12 -8.49 -11.89 -7.02
CA ALA A 12 -8.19 -10.48 -7.20
C ALA A 12 -9.06 -9.91 -8.33
N LYS A 13 -9.83 -8.85 -8.03
CA LYS A 13 -10.64 -8.16 -9.05
C LYS A 13 -9.94 -6.89 -9.51
N LEU A 14 -9.99 -6.67 -10.83
CA LEU A 14 -9.46 -5.47 -11.48
C LEU A 14 -10.25 -4.23 -11.06
N THR A 15 -9.54 -3.19 -10.63
CA THR A 15 -10.17 -1.98 -10.05
C THR A 15 -10.71 -0.99 -11.08
N THR A 16 -10.12 -0.88 -12.28
CA THR A 16 -10.51 0.19 -13.21
C THR A 16 -10.43 -0.15 -14.69
N THR A 17 -9.64 -1.13 -15.04
CA THR A 17 -9.47 -1.64 -16.41
C THR A 17 -9.04 -3.09 -16.29
N LYS A 18 -8.74 -3.74 -17.39
CA LYS A 18 -8.20 -5.11 -17.40
C LYS A 18 -6.84 -5.29 -16.69
N LYS A 19 -6.37 -4.29 -15.93
CA LYS A 19 -5.11 -4.33 -15.19
C LYS A 19 -5.38 -4.44 -13.69
N PRO A 20 -4.68 -5.31 -12.96
CA PRO A 20 -4.84 -5.48 -11.51
C PRO A 20 -4.25 -4.31 -10.69
N THR A 21 -3.56 -3.37 -11.33
CA THR A 21 -2.83 -2.29 -10.65
C THR A 21 -3.26 -0.91 -11.14
N LEU A 22 -3.28 0.07 -10.23
CA LEU A 22 -3.48 1.48 -10.51
C LEU A 22 -2.17 2.23 -10.28
N SER A 23 -1.76 3.07 -11.24
CA SER A 23 -0.59 3.95 -11.05
C SER A 23 -0.85 4.95 -9.92
N SER A 24 0.04 5.00 -8.92
CA SER A 24 -0.04 5.95 -7.78
C SER A 24 0.41 7.35 -8.21
N CYS A 25 -0.31 7.93 -9.16
CA CYS A 25 -0.07 9.27 -9.70
C CYS A 25 -1.35 10.11 -9.58
N VAL A 26 -1.18 11.39 -9.26
CA VAL A 26 -2.27 12.38 -9.17
C VAL A 26 -1.93 13.57 -10.05
N TYR A 27 -2.78 13.88 -11.02
CA TYR A 27 -2.63 15.01 -11.91
C TYR A 27 -3.63 16.13 -11.56
N TYR A 28 -3.10 17.30 -11.26
CA TYR A 28 -3.86 18.51 -10.94
C TYR A 28 -4.03 19.35 -12.21
N ARG A 29 -5.29 19.50 -12.64
CA ARG A 29 -5.63 20.31 -13.81
C ARG A 29 -5.57 21.80 -13.44
N GLN A 30 -5.06 22.64 -14.34
CA GLN A 30 -4.98 24.08 -14.14
C GLN A 30 -6.35 24.80 -14.13
N GLU A 31 -7.36 24.14 -14.68
CA GLU A 31 -8.73 24.66 -14.67
C GLU A 31 -9.30 24.57 -13.25
N ARG A 32 -9.70 25.72 -12.72
CA ARG A 32 -10.31 25.81 -11.39
C ARG A 32 -11.61 25.00 -11.35
N ASN A 33 -11.82 24.23 -10.30
CA ASN A 33 -13.00 23.40 -10.00
C ASN A 33 -13.03 21.97 -10.56
N TYR A 34 -11.97 21.46 -11.19
CA TYR A 34 -11.92 20.06 -11.56
C TYR A 34 -11.21 19.23 -10.50
N ALA A 35 -11.84 18.12 -10.10
CA ALA A 35 -11.19 17.13 -9.23
C ALA A 35 -9.90 16.60 -9.88
N PRO A 36 -8.86 16.31 -9.10
CA PRO A 36 -7.63 15.72 -9.63
C PRO A 36 -7.92 14.38 -10.31
N LEU A 37 -7.13 14.05 -11.32
CA LEU A 37 -7.18 12.75 -11.99
C LEU A 37 -6.14 11.83 -11.36
N VAL A 38 -6.52 10.56 -11.17
CA VAL A 38 -5.67 9.55 -10.53
C VAL A 38 -5.44 8.39 -11.50
N GLY A 39 -4.26 7.78 -11.42
CA GLY A 39 -3.95 6.57 -12.15
C GLY A 39 -3.11 6.77 -13.41
N ASP A 40 -3.30 5.88 -14.40
CA ASP A 40 -2.46 5.81 -15.60
C ASP A 40 -2.53 7.10 -16.44
N PHE A 41 -3.70 7.72 -16.53
CA PHE A 41 -3.84 9.00 -17.25
C PHE A 41 -3.01 10.10 -16.57
N ALA A 42 -3.02 10.17 -15.24
CA ALA A 42 -2.18 11.09 -14.48
C ALA A 42 -0.69 10.84 -14.76
N LYS A 43 -0.28 9.57 -14.76
CA LYS A 43 1.10 9.18 -15.08
C LYS A 43 1.52 9.64 -16.47
N MET A 44 0.65 9.54 -17.47
CA MET A 44 0.93 9.99 -18.85
C MET A 44 1.13 11.51 -18.98
N GLN A 45 0.62 12.31 -18.04
CA GLN A 45 0.81 13.76 -18.04
C GLN A 45 2.19 14.18 -17.49
N TYR A 46 2.87 13.29 -16.74
CA TYR A 46 4.12 13.62 -16.07
C TYR A 46 5.23 14.14 -17.01
N PRO A 47 5.50 13.53 -18.18
CA PRO A 47 6.54 14.04 -19.08
C PRO A 47 6.24 15.44 -19.64
N LEU A 48 4.97 15.81 -19.76
CA LEU A 48 4.53 17.08 -20.32
C LEU A 48 4.37 18.18 -19.26
N ARG A 49 3.96 17.80 -18.07
CA ARG A 49 3.58 18.73 -16.98
C ARG A 49 4.04 18.20 -15.62
N PRO A 50 5.35 18.00 -15.39
CA PRO A 50 5.85 17.34 -14.18
C PRO A 50 5.45 18.07 -12.90
N HIS A 51 5.37 19.41 -12.91
CA HIS A 51 4.99 20.22 -11.75
C HIS A 51 3.50 20.14 -11.39
N LEU A 52 2.66 19.54 -12.23
CA LEU A 52 1.24 19.32 -11.96
C LEU A 52 0.91 17.86 -11.62
N VAL A 53 1.92 16.98 -11.61
CA VAL A 53 1.71 15.56 -11.35
C VAL A 53 2.50 15.10 -10.12
N ALA A 54 1.78 14.71 -9.09
CA ALA A 54 2.37 14.00 -7.96
C ALA A 54 2.61 12.54 -8.35
N LYS A 55 3.84 12.07 -8.14
CA LYS A 55 4.23 10.66 -8.27
C LYS A 55 5.10 10.25 -7.09
N SER A 56 5.22 8.94 -6.83
CA SER A 56 6.08 8.39 -5.76
C SER A 56 5.82 9.04 -4.37
N ILE A 57 4.59 9.48 -4.13
CA ILE A 57 4.24 10.26 -2.93
C ILE A 57 4.42 9.43 -1.64
N LYS A 58 4.39 8.10 -1.75
CA LYS A 58 4.63 7.18 -0.62
C LYS A 58 5.99 7.42 0.05
N SER A 59 7.04 7.73 -0.74
CA SER A 59 8.38 8.02 -0.22
C SER A 59 8.49 9.36 0.51
N GLN A 60 7.47 10.20 0.39
CA GLN A 60 7.42 11.52 1.03
C GLN A 60 6.50 11.53 2.28
N MET A 61 5.86 10.40 2.61
CA MET A 61 4.95 10.32 3.76
C MET A 61 5.66 10.78 5.05
N GLY A 62 4.91 11.49 5.90
CA GLY A 62 5.45 12.08 7.12
C GLY A 62 6.13 13.44 6.95
N ARG A 63 6.42 13.87 5.72
CA ARG A 63 6.95 15.23 5.47
C ARG A 63 5.84 16.29 5.63
N PRO A 64 6.18 17.49 6.08
CA PRO A 64 5.21 18.58 6.26
C PRO A 64 4.64 19.09 4.92
N GLN A 65 5.39 18.95 3.83
CA GLN A 65 4.99 19.40 2.49
C GLN A 65 5.49 18.44 1.42
N ALA A 66 4.68 18.24 0.39
CA ALA A 66 5.07 17.49 -0.80
C ALA A 66 6.02 18.31 -1.67
N GLU A 67 7.01 17.66 -2.25
CA GLU A 67 8.02 18.28 -3.11
C GLU A 67 7.71 18.12 -4.60
N GLY A 68 8.23 19.03 -5.41
CA GLY A 68 8.19 18.95 -6.87
C GLY A 68 6.88 19.37 -7.51
N LEU A 69 5.95 19.93 -6.75
CA LEU A 69 4.65 20.38 -7.22
C LEU A 69 4.55 21.91 -7.30
N ALA A 70 3.68 22.40 -8.18
CA ALA A 70 3.43 23.83 -8.32
C ALA A 70 2.79 24.41 -7.04
N PRO A 71 3.11 25.68 -6.68
CA PRO A 71 2.63 26.30 -5.42
C PRO A 71 1.12 26.47 -5.35
N ASP A 72 0.42 26.53 -6.47
CA ASP A 72 -1.03 26.72 -6.58
C ASP A 72 -1.85 25.42 -6.47
N ILE A 73 -1.18 24.27 -6.38
CA ILE A 73 -1.85 22.98 -6.13
C ILE A 73 -2.51 23.02 -4.74
N PRO A 74 -3.80 22.61 -4.62
CA PRO A 74 -4.54 22.68 -3.37
C PRO A 74 -4.00 21.73 -2.29
N ASP A 75 -3.65 20.50 -2.69
CA ASP A 75 -3.12 19.49 -1.78
C ASP A 75 -1.62 19.74 -1.54
N LYS A 76 -1.25 20.08 -0.31
CA LYS A 76 0.11 20.51 0.04
C LYS A 76 0.93 19.40 0.67
N THR A 77 0.30 18.49 1.38
CA THR A 77 0.96 17.45 2.13
C THR A 77 0.89 16.09 1.40
N PRO A 78 1.87 15.21 1.62
CA PRO A 78 1.80 13.85 1.08
C PRO A 78 0.53 13.10 1.50
N ALA A 79 0.00 13.38 2.70
CA ALA A 79 -1.24 12.79 3.19
C ALA A 79 -2.46 13.23 2.37
N GLU A 80 -2.60 14.53 2.07
CA GLU A 80 -3.69 15.06 1.22
C GLU A 80 -3.65 14.46 -0.18
N ILE A 81 -2.47 14.37 -0.78
CA ILE A 81 -2.28 13.78 -2.11
C ILE A 81 -2.61 12.29 -2.10
N SER A 82 -2.15 11.56 -1.07
CA SER A 82 -2.47 10.13 -0.90
C SER A 82 -3.97 9.90 -0.70
N ALA A 83 -4.65 10.83 -0.03
CA ALA A 83 -6.10 10.77 0.12
C ALA A 83 -6.84 10.81 -1.23
N GLN A 84 -6.33 11.52 -2.24
CA GLN A 84 -6.93 11.51 -3.59
C GLN A 84 -6.85 10.11 -4.23
N ILE A 85 -5.73 9.41 -4.04
CA ILE A 85 -5.55 8.04 -4.54
C ILE A 85 -6.53 7.11 -3.82
N LEU A 86 -6.60 7.19 -2.49
CA LEU A 86 -7.50 6.35 -1.68
C LEU A 86 -8.98 6.62 -2.01
N LYS A 87 -9.40 7.90 -2.17
CA LYS A 87 -10.74 8.27 -2.62
C LYS A 87 -11.09 7.62 -3.96
N HIS A 88 -10.14 7.67 -4.91
CA HIS A 88 -10.35 7.05 -6.22
C HIS A 88 -10.56 5.54 -6.08
N LEU A 89 -9.71 4.86 -5.30
CA LEU A 89 -9.80 3.42 -5.07
C LEU A 89 -11.12 3.03 -4.39
N LEU A 90 -11.53 3.74 -3.34
CA LEU A 90 -12.82 3.49 -2.66
C LEU A 90 -13.99 3.67 -3.60
N LYS A 91 -13.96 4.70 -4.44
CA LYS A 91 -15.00 4.96 -5.44
C LYS A 91 -15.11 3.80 -6.44
N GLU A 92 -13.97 3.33 -6.97
CA GLU A 92 -13.97 2.22 -7.92
C GLU A 92 -14.39 0.90 -7.25
N ALA A 93 -13.89 0.63 -6.04
CA ALA A 93 -14.31 -0.51 -5.24
C ALA A 93 -15.84 -0.49 -4.98
N SER A 94 -16.36 0.65 -4.55
CA SER A 94 -17.79 0.82 -4.29
C SER A 94 -18.66 0.56 -5.55
N LYS A 95 -18.17 0.93 -6.73
CA LYS A 95 -18.84 0.61 -8.00
C LYS A 95 -18.83 -0.90 -8.29
N VAL A 96 -17.68 -1.56 -8.10
CA VAL A 96 -17.51 -3.00 -8.37
C VAL A 96 -18.42 -3.82 -7.44
N TYR A 97 -18.41 -3.49 -6.14
CA TYR A 97 -19.19 -4.22 -5.13
C TYR A 97 -20.62 -3.72 -4.96
N ARG A 98 -20.98 -2.64 -5.65
CA ARG A 98 -22.32 -2.00 -5.58
C ARG A 98 -22.76 -1.67 -4.15
N CYS A 99 -21.82 -1.26 -3.32
CA CYS A 99 -22.05 -0.84 -1.94
C CYS A 99 -21.11 0.29 -1.56
N ASN A 100 -21.46 1.04 -0.53
CA ASN A 100 -20.58 2.08 0.00
C ASN A 100 -19.50 1.44 0.88
N ILE A 101 -18.24 1.48 0.43
CA ILE A 101 -17.10 0.94 1.17
C ILE A 101 -16.49 2.06 2.01
N THR A 102 -16.49 1.87 3.33
CA THR A 102 -15.93 2.79 4.33
C THR A 102 -14.87 2.11 5.21
N ASP A 103 -14.65 0.82 5.00
CA ASP A 103 -13.74 0.00 5.78
C ASP A 103 -12.66 -0.56 4.85
N ALA A 104 -11.40 -0.33 5.21
CA ALA A 104 -10.25 -0.81 4.44
C ALA A 104 -9.05 -1.03 5.36
N VAL A 105 -8.16 -1.92 4.94
CA VAL A 105 -6.82 -2.08 5.51
C VAL A 105 -5.83 -1.58 4.47
N ILE A 106 -4.89 -0.73 4.91
CA ILE A 106 -3.84 -0.15 4.07
C ILE A 106 -2.52 -0.78 4.48
N THR A 107 -1.80 -1.35 3.52
CA THR A 107 -0.46 -1.86 3.79
C THR A 107 0.57 -0.74 3.75
N VAL A 108 1.51 -0.81 4.68
CA VAL A 108 2.63 0.13 4.80
C VAL A 108 3.96 -0.64 4.92
N PRO A 109 5.07 -0.08 4.45
CA PRO A 109 6.39 -0.67 4.65
C PRO A 109 6.68 -0.93 6.13
N ALA A 110 7.48 -1.97 6.41
CA ALA A 110 7.85 -2.32 7.79
C ALA A 110 8.64 -1.20 8.50
N ASN A 111 9.36 -0.39 7.73
CA ASN A 111 10.20 0.69 8.22
C ASN A 111 9.50 2.04 8.36
N PHE A 112 8.20 2.14 8.09
CA PHE A 112 7.46 3.37 8.34
C PHE A 112 7.50 3.73 9.81
N ASP A 113 7.98 4.94 10.10
CA ASP A 113 7.97 5.49 11.45
C ASP A 113 6.55 5.93 11.87
N SER A 114 6.45 6.41 13.11
CA SER A 114 5.17 6.85 13.67
C SER A 114 4.57 8.06 12.92
N ALA A 115 5.40 8.96 12.38
CA ALA A 115 4.93 10.10 11.61
C ALA A 115 4.39 9.68 10.24
N MET A 116 5.08 8.75 9.56
CA MET A 116 4.62 8.16 8.30
C MET A 116 3.32 7.36 8.46
N CYS A 117 3.24 6.54 9.52
CA CYS A 117 2.03 5.81 9.88
C CYS A 117 0.86 6.75 10.19
N LYS A 118 1.12 7.82 10.96
CA LYS A 118 0.10 8.83 11.25
C LYS A 118 -0.38 9.50 9.97
N ALA A 119 0.53 9.97 9.11
CA ALA A 119 0.18 10.61 7.84
C ALA A 119 -0.65 9.67 6.94
N THR A 120 -0.38 8.35 6.97
CA THR A 120 -1.18 7.36 6.25
C THR A 120 -2.59 7.21 6.83
N LYS A 121 -2.73 7.22 8.17
CA LYS A 121 -4.04 7.23 8.82
C LYS A 121 -4.81 8.51 8.50
N ASP A 122 -4.16 9.68 8.54
CA ASP A 122 -4.75 10.97 8.19
C ASP A 122 -5.26 10.95 6.73
N ALA A 123 -4.48 10.39 5.80
CA ALA A 123 -4.89 10.19 4.40
C ALA A 123 -6.12 9.27 4.29
N ALA A 124 -6.15 8.19 5.07
CA ALA A 124 -7.28 7.26 5.11
C ALA A 124 -8.57 7.96 5.59
N GLU A 125 -8.48 8.72 6.68
CA GLU A 125 -9.61 9.49 7.23
C GLU A 125 -10.12 10.53 6.23
N MET A 126 -9.22 11.31 5.60
CA MET A 126 -9.55 12.26 4.54
C MET A 126 -10.19 11.59 3.32
N ALA A 127 -9.87 10.33 3.05
CA ALA A 127 -10.48 9.57 1.98
C ALA A 127 -11.86 9.01 2.33
N GLY A 128 -12.29 9.05 3.59
CA GLY A 128 -13.56 8.52 4.07
C GLY A 128 -13.48 7.11 4.64
N ILE A 129 -12.28 6.58 4.88
CA ILE A 129 -12.07 5.32 5.59
C ILE A 129 -12.26 5.56 7.09
N LYS A 130 -13.01 4.69 7.74
CA LYS A 130 -13.21 4.75 9.19
C LYS A 130 -11.95 4.32 9.92
N VAL A 131 -11.27 5.27 10.56
CA VAL A 131 -10.06 5.04 11.36
C VAL A 131 -10.36 4.89 12.85
N LYS A 132 -11.61 5.14 13.27
CA LYS A 132 -12.08 4.98 14.66
C LYS A 132 -13.35 4.13 14.70
N ASN A 133 -13.54 3.46 15.81
CA ASN A 133 -14.78 2.76 16.15
C ASN A 133 -15.84 3.75 16.68
N GLY A 134 -17.08 3.28 16.84
CA GLY A 134 -18.17 4.11 17.38
C GLY A 134 -17.97 4.55 18.84
N ASP A 135 -17.11 3.87 19.59
CA ASP A 135 -16.70 4.23 20.97
C ASP A 135 -15.49 5.17 21.02
N GLY A 136 -14.98 5.63 19.86
CA GLY A 136 -13.84 6.50 19.74
C GLY A 136 -12.48 5.81 19.80
N SER A 137 -12.41 4.51 20.04
CA SER A 137 -11.16 3.73 20.00
C SER A 137 -10.62 3.65 18.58
N GLU A 138 -9.28 3.53 18.44
CA GLU A 138 -8.63 3.40 17.13
C GLU A 138 -8.94 2.05 16.48
N ARG A 139 -9.14 2.06 15.17
CA ARG A 139 -9.25 0.86 14.35
C ARG A 139 -7.89 0.47 13.79
N PRO A 140 -7.57 -0.83 13.69
CA PRO A 140 -6.35 -1.31 13.07
C PRO A 140 -6.45 -1.23 11.54
N VAL A 141 -6.35 -0.01 10.99
CA VAL A 141 -6.46 0.22 9.54
C VAL A 141 -5.12 0.07 8.79
N LEU A 142 -4.01 -0.05 9.51
CA LEU A 142 -2.69 -0.26 8.91
C LEU A 142 -2.20 -1.68 9.18
N LEU A 143 -1.58 -2.26 8.16
CA LEU A 143 -0.90 -3.56 8.21
C LEU A 143 0.48 -3.42 7.59
N SER A 144 1.52 -3.97 8.21
CA SER A 144 2.86 -4.05 7.62
C SER A 144 2.83 -4.91 6.35
N GLU A 145 3.46 -4.45 5.26
CA GLU A 145 3.53 -5.16 3.97
C GLU A 145 4.10 -6.58 4.13
N PRO A 146 5.22 -6.80 4.87
CA PRO A 146 5.70 -8.16 5.10
C PRO A 146 4.70 -9.05 5.86
N ASN A 147 3.97 -8.49 6.82
CA ASN A 147 2.94 -9.25 7.52
C ASN A 147 1.79 -9.66 6.59
N ALA A 148 1.42 -8.79 5.65
CA ALA A 148 0.41 -9.13 4.64
C ALA A 148 0.87 -10.30 3.76
N VAL A 149 2.14 -10.31 3.34
CA VAL A 149 2.74 -11.45 2.59
C VAL A 149 2.71 -12.73 3.41
N ILE A 150 3.07 -12.68 4.70
CA ILE A 150 3.04 -13.86 5.57
C ILE A 150 1.61 -14.38 5.76
N TYR A 151 0.63 -13.48 5.95
CA TYR A 151 -0.76 -13.90 6.09
C TYR A 151 -1.31 -14.53 4.81
N ASP A 152 -0.94 -14.01 3.65
CA ASP A 152 -1.31 -14.61 2.37
C ASP A 152 -0.66 -15.98 2.18
N LEU A 153 0.63 -16.13 2.47
CA LEU A 153 1.35 -17.40 2.45
C LEU A 153 0.67 -18.44 3.34
N ILE A 154 0.32 -18.08 4.58
CA ILE A 154 -0.40 -18.97 5.50
C ILE A 154 -1.76 -19.37 4.92
N ASN A 155 -2.49 -18.43 4.32
CA ASN A 155 -3.78 -18.69 3.71
C ASN A 155 -3.67 -19.65 2.52
N GLN A 156 -2.68 -19.46 1.64
CA GLN A 156 -2.41 -20.35 0.50
C GLN A 156 -2.07 -21.79 0.93
N ILE A 157 -1.29 -21.95 2.03
CA ILE A 157 -1.01 -23.27 2.60
C ILE A 157 -2.29 -23.89 3.17
N HIS A 158 -3.09 -23.11 3.87
CA HIS A 158 -4.35 -23.59 4.46
C HIS A 158 -5.36 -24.06 3.41
N ASN A 159 -5.37 -23.37 2.26
CA ASN A 159 -6.22 -23.73 1.11
C ASN A 159 -5.64 -24.86 0.26
N GLY A 160 -4.45 -25.39 0.59
CA GLY A 160 -3.78 -26.44 -0.17
C GLY A 160 -3.15 -25.97 -1.49
N GLU A 161 -3.05 -24.68 -1.74
CA GLU A 161 -2.41 -24.10 -2.93
C GLU A 161 -0.89 -24.26 -2.87
N ILE A 162 -0.33 -24.20 -1.66
CA ILE A 162 1.09 -24.49 -1.39
C ILE A 162 1.16 -25.78 -0.57
N PRO A 163 1.81 -26.84 -1.08
CA PRO A 163 1.89 -28.11 -0.37
C PRO A 163 2.82 -28.02 0.86
N ASP A 164 2.48 -28.75 1.93
CA ASP A 164 3.23 -28.85 3.20
C ASP A 164 4.72 -29.14 3.02
N ARG A 165 5.09 -29.85 1.93
CA ARG A 165 6.50 -30.15 1.61
C ARG A 165 7.35 -28.91 1.35
N ILE A 166 6.72 -27.78 0.97
CA ILE A 166 7.41 -26.50 0.72
C ILE A 166 7.56 -25.74 2.06
N LEU A 167 6.48 -25.70 2.85
CA LEU A 167 6.49 -25.04 4.15
C LEU A 167 5.54 -25.77 5.11
N ASP A 168 6.10 -26.52 6.03
CA ASP A 168 5.34 -27.24 7.07
C ASP A 168 5.12 -26.34 8.29
N LEU A 169 3.91 -25.82 8.42
CA LEU A 169 3.52 -24.96 9.55
C LEU A 169 3.22 -25.71 10.86
N ARG A 170 3.36 -27.06 10.88
CA ARG A 170 3.29 -27.84 12.12
C ARG A 170 4.49 -27.62 13.03
N GLU A 171 5.60 -27.21 12.42
CA GLU A 171 6.83 -26.87 13.12
C GLU A 171 7.09 -25.37 13.09
N LYS A 172 7.93 -24.90 14.02
CA LYS A 172 8.45 -23.54 14.02
C LYS A 172 9.29 -23.28 12.78
N LYS A 173 8.94 -22.24 12.01
CA LYS A 173 9.66 -21.86 10.78
C LYS A 173 10.10 -20.41 10.85
N ARG A 174 11.20 -20.13 10.16
CA ARG A 174 11.65 -18.75 9.88
C ARG A 174 11.51 -18.50 8.39
N VAL A 175 10.84 -17.40 8.07
CA VAL A 175 10.57 -16.97 6.70
C VAL A 175 11.20 -15.61 6.49
N LEU A 176 12.00 -15.47 5.43
CA LEU A 176 12.51 -14.20 4.97
C LEU A 176 11.56 -13.65 3.91
N VAL A 177 11.10 -12.42 4.10
CA VAL A 177 10.37 -11.66 3.09
C VAL A 177 11.35 -10.66 2.47
N PHE A 178 11.47 -10.71 1.15
CA PHE A 178 12.28 -9.79 0.36
C PHE A 178 11.34 -9.06 -0.59
N ASP A 179 11.08 -7.78 -0.30
CA ASP A 179 10.20 -6.92 -1.08
C ASP A 179 11.00 -5.78 -1.71
N LEU A 180 11.19 -5.86 -3.03
CA LEU A 180 11.81 -4.82 -3.84
C LEU A 180 10.72 -4.07 -4.59
N GLY A 181 10.29 -2.95 -4.01
CA GLY A 181 9.28 -2.07 -4.58
C GLY A 181 9.83 -1.02 -5.56
N GLY A 182 8.97 -0.07 -5.93
CA GLY A 182 9.37 1.06 -6.80
C GLY A 182 10.32 2.05 -6.13
N GLY A 183 10.20 2.27 -4.84
CA GLY A 183 10.99 3.26 -4.10
C GLY A 183 11.67 2.72 -2.84
N THR A 184 11.41 1.48 -2.44
CA THR A 184 11.94 0.88 -1.21
C THR A 184 12.35 -0.56 -1.42
N LEU A 185 13.33 -0.99 -0.65
CA LEU A 185 13.69 -2.39 -0.43
C LEU A 185 13.43 -2.73 1.03
N ASP A 186 12.48 -3.61 1.27
CA ASP A 186 12.15 -4.12 2.59
C ASP A 186 12.55 -5.59 2.73
N ILE A 187 13.40 -5.89 3.70
CA ILE A 187 13.83 -7.25 4.02
C ILE A 187 13.49 -7.51 5.48
N THR A 188 12.65 -8.49 5.72
CA THR A 188 12.23 -8.85 7.06
C THR A 188 12.35 -10.35 7.30
N ILE A 189 12.59 -10.74 8.54
CA ILE A 189 12.61 -12.14 8.96
C ILE A 189 11.51 -12.35 9.98
N HIS A 190 10.64 -13.29 9.70
CA HIS A 190 9.51 -13.64 10.55
C HIS A 190 9.67 -15.04 11.11
N GLU A 191 9.26 -15.24 12.35
CA GLU A 191 9.13 -16.55 12.96
C GLU A 191 7.65 -16.92 13.02
N ILE A 192 7.29 -18.03 12.40
CA ILE A 192 5.94 -18.58 12.41
C ILE A 192 5.96 -19.81 13.28
N ARG A 193 5.07 -19.88 14.29
CA ARG A 193 4.93 -21.03 15.19
C ARG A 193 3.50 -21.18 15.64
N ARG A 194 3.13 -22.37 16.07
CA ARG A 194 1.84 -22.58 16.75
C ARG A 194 1.85 -21.84 18.08
N ARG A 195 0.72 -21.25 18.45
CA ARG A 195 0.56 -20.57 19.74
C ARG A 195 0.66 -21.54 20.91
N GLN A 196 0.15 -22.76 20.72
CA GLN A 196 0.25 -23.90 21.64
C GLN A 196 0.38 -25.17 20.78
N GLU A 197 0.99 -26.24 21.31
CA GLU A 197 1.28 -27.47 20.55
C GLU A 197 0.07 -28.08 19.82
N ASN A 198 -1.12 -27.99 20.41
CA ASN A 198 -2.37 -28.50 19.82
C ASN A 198 -3.29 -27.42 19.24
N SER A 199 -2.80 -26.19 19.05
CA SER A 199 -3.60 -25.08 18.52
C SER A 199 -3.48 -24.97 17.01
N SER A 200 -4.59 -24.74 16.32
CA SER A 200 -4.59 -24.30 14.91
C SER A 200 -4.17 -22.84 14.76
N VAL A 201 -4.07 -22.08 15.86
CA VAL A 201 -3.71 -20.66 15.86
C VAL A 201 -2.21 -20.51 15.70
N LEU A 202 -1.81 -19.84 14.63
CA LEU A 202 -0.41 -19.47 14.38
C LEU A 202 -0.09 -18.14 15.04
N LYS A 203 1.13 -18.03 15.54
CA LYS A 203 1.74 -16.78 15.98
C LYS A 203 2.82 -16.40 14.98
N VAL A 204 2.77 -15.16 14.50
CA VAL A 204 3.77 -14.57 13.61
C VAL A 204 4.47 -13.48 14.39
N ASP A 205 5.77 -13.63 14.58
CA ASP A 205 6.62 -12.63 15.22
C ASP A 205 7.65 -12.12 14.19
N GLU A 206 7.70 -10.82 13.95
CA GLU A 206 8.80 -10.20 13.20
C GLU A 206 10.03 -10.16 14.11
N ILE A 207 11.12 -10.81 13.70
CA ILE A 207 12.35 -10.94 14.51
C ILE A 207 13.49 -10.08 14.02
N ALA A 208 13.45 -9.64 12.74
CA ALA A 208 14.40 -8.72 12.18
C ALA A 208 13.81 -7.96 11.00
N THR A 209 14.19 -6.70 10.85
CA THR A 209 13.89 -5.87 9.67
C THR A 209 15.11 -5.08 9.28
N ASN A 210 15.31 -4.87 7.96
CA ASN A 210 16.38 -3.99 7.50
C ASN A 210 16.00 -2.53 7.77
N ARG A 211 17.05 -1.70 7.95
CA ARG A 211 16.88 -0.26 8.14
C ARG A 211 17.22 0.56 6.88
N TYR A 212 17.68 -0.09 5.83
CA TYR A 212 18.08 0.56 4.60
C TYR A 212 16.94 0.48 3.58
N THR A 213 16.39 1.62 3.21
CA THR A 213 15.12 1.71 2.52
C THR A 213 15.14 2.50 1.22
N LEU A 214 16.25 3.16 0.92
CA LEU A 214 16.37 4.04 -0.24
C LEU A 214 16.97 3.28 -1.44
N LEU A 215 16.38 2.14 -1.78
CA LEU A 215 16.72 1.38 -2.98
C LEU A 215 15.42 0.82 -3.58
N GLY A 216 15.09 1.24 -4.78
CA GLY A 216 13.89 0.78 -5.46
C GLY A 216 13.98 0.92 -6.97
N GLY A 217 12.93 0.53 -7.65
CA GLY A 217 12.85 0.61 -9.12
C GLY A 217 13.09 2.02 -9.67
N ASP A 218 12.69 3.07 -8.93
CA ASP A 218 12.93 4.46 -9.29
C ASP A 218 14.43 4.80 -9.34
N ASP A 219 15.25 4.18 -8.49
CA ASP A 219 16.70 4.42 -8.45
C ASP A 219 17.40 3.70 -9.59
N PHE A 220 16.99 2.47 -9.91
CA PHE A 220 17.46 1.76 -11.09
C PHE A 220 17.12 2.52 -12.37
N GLN A 221 15.90 3.06 -12.46
CA GLN A 221 15.50 3.87 -13.63
C GLN A 221 16.35 5.13 -13.76
N LYS A 222 16.64 5.84 -12.66
CA LYS A 222 17.52 7.02 -12.70
C LYS A 222 18.92 6.66 -13.18
N GLN A 223 19.50 5.55 -12.67
CA GLN A 223 20.81 5.11 -13.10
C GLN A 223 20.87 4.78 -14.58
N CYS A 224 19.89 4.01 -15.09
CA CYS A 224 19.81 3.71 -16.53
C CYS A 224 19.67 4.95 -17.42
N MET A 225 19.06 6.04 -16.92
CA MET A 225 18.94 7.30 -17.67
C MET A 225 20.20 8.16 -17.64
N GLN A 226 21.13 7.90 -16.71
CA GLN A 226 22.43 8.61 -16.63
C GLN A 226 23.50 7.96 -17.52
N ASP A 227 23.30 6.71 -17.91
CA ASP A 227 24.23 5.93 -18.71
C ASP A 227 23.93 6.01 -20.23
N ILE A 228 22.95 6.81 -20.66
CA ILE A 228 22.56 7.13 -22.04
C ILE A 228 22.99 8.56 -22.39
#